data_4ddbf7d0e40cd1475feb0bf07c7b7474
#
_entry.id   4ddbf7d0e40cd1475feb0bf07c7b7474
#
_cell.length_a   1.000
_cell.length_b   1.000
_cell.length_c   1.000
_cell.angle_alpha   90.00
_cell.angle_beta   90.00
_cell.angle_gamma   90.00
#
_symmetry.space_group_name_H-M   'P 1'
#
loop_
_entity.id
_entity.type
_entity.pdbx_description
1 polymer ?
#
loop_
_entity_poly.entity_id
_entity_poly.type
_entity_poly.pdbx_seq_one_letter_code
_entity_poly.pdbx_strand_id
1 'polypeptide(L)'
;MIEEKHIYKLSSDIEFSKFNENEYLLHNAKLNKYTKLNQKYHDLLILADGSRTVSQINVDFQKSHKLPISDSQIVVLFSQLKQYGAFGYDNSIKEQSKIPDYIKYGFIFLKPEIISKIVPFLKLLFVRKVFYSVIVFSIIIFSYNIYENYYNNPTLNSNTFVPYFMLLLFISTIFHELGHASASHFFKTKHGGIGFGFYLYFIPAFFADVTDIWRLNKWKRIIVNSSGIYFEIIFCLILSIIGFFTKHHMLEILALVILVKGLYNLFPFLRA
;
A
#
# COMPACT_ATOMS: atom_id res chain seq x y z
N MET A 1 -27.54 -28.51 -16.26
CA MET A 1 -27.46 -29.91 -15.76
C MET A 1 -26.05 -30.53 -15.69
N ILE A 2 -25.08 -30.10 -16.48
CA ILE A 2 -23.70 -30.67 -16.48
C ILE A 2 -22.84 -30.10 -15.35
N GLU A 3 -23.09 -28.85 -14.92
CA GLU A 3 -22.27 -28.18 -13.90
C GLU A 3 -22.60 -28.55 -12.45
N GLU A 4 -23.80 -29.06 -12.18
CA GLU A 4 -24.24 -29.43 -10.82
C GLU A 4 -23.50 -30.68 -10.26
N LYS A 5 -22.99 -31.54 -11.13
CA LYS A 5 -22.14 -32.69 -10.75
C LYS A 5 -20.66 -32.37 -10.68
N HIS A 6 -20.28 -31.13 -10.97
CA HIS A 6 -18.86 -30.74 -10.93
C HIS A 6 -18.36 -30.67 -9.48
N ILE A 7 -17.18 -31.26 -9.27
CA ILE A 7 -16.50 -31.22 -7.97
C ILE A 7 -15.51 -30.05 -8.00
N TYR A 8 -15.69 -29.10 -7.09
CA TYR A 8 -14.79 -27.97 -6.95
C TYR A 8 -13.82 -28.23 -5.81
N LYS A 9 -12.53 -27.98 -6.08
CA LYS A 9 -11.48 -28.05 -5.06
C LYS A 9 -10.80 -26.69 -4.96
N LEU A 10 -10.84 -26.11 -3.77
CA LEU A 10 -10.13 -24.87 -3.48
C LEU A 10 -8.62 -25.05 -3.70
N SER A 11 -7.98 -24.10 -4.39
CA SER A 11 -6.55 -24.13 -4.64
C SER A 11 -5.76 -23.98 -3.33
N SER A 12 -4.66 -24.72 -3.20
CA SER A 12 -3.74 -24.58 -2.05
C SER A 12 -3.08 -23.22 -1.92
N ASP A 13 -3.09 -22.42 -3.01
CA ASP A 13 -2.51 -21.08 -3.03
C ASP A 13 -3.47 -20.00 -2.51
N ILE A 14 -4.69 -20.40 -2.09
CA ILE A 14 -5.69 -19.51 -1.50
C ILE A 14 -5.49 -19.42 0.00
N GLU A 15 -5.34 -18.18 0.46
CA GLU A 15 -5.29 -17.81 1.87
C GLU A 15 -6.49 -16.94 2.21
N PHE A 16 -7.09 -17.18 3.39
CA PHE A 16 -8.13 -16.32 3.93
C PHE A 16 -7.57 -15.50 5.09
N SER A 17 -7.90 -14.23 5.13
CA SER A 17 -7.63 -13.37 6.28
C SER A 17 -8.89 -12.60 6.66
N LYS A 18 -9.13 -12.44 7.97
CA LYS A 18 -10.27 -11.68 8.45
C LYS A 18 -10.06 -10.19 8.17
N PHE A 19 -10.96 -9.58 7.39
CA PHE A 19 -10.90 -8.18 7.02
C PHE A 19 -11.61 -7.28 8.05
N ASN A 20 -12.80 -7.68 8.46
CA ASN A 20 -13.58 -7.09 9.56
C ASN A 20 -14.46 -8.18 10.19
N GLU A 21 -15.48 -7.79 11.01
CA GLU A 21 -16.34 -8.75 11.70
C GLU A 21 -17.12 -9.67 10.76
N ASN A 22 -17.55 -9.15 9.60
CA ASN A 22 -18.44 -9.83 8.66
C ASN A 22 -17.78 -10.13 7.29
N GLU A 23 -16.53 -9.74 7.09
CA GLU A 23 -15.85 -9.87 5.80
C GLU A 23 -14.49 -10.54 5.93
N TYR A 24 -14.20 -11.38 4.95
CA TYR A 24 -12.92 -12.02 4.75
C TYR A 24 -12.26 -11.51 3.47
N LEU A 25 -10.95 -11.52 3.44
CA LEU A 25 -10.16 -11.30 2.24
C LEU A 25 -9.67 -12.66 1.74
N LEU A 26 -10.06 -13.02 0.52
CA LEU A 26 -9.45 -14.11 -0.23
C LEU A 26 -8.20 -13.56 -0.92
N HIS A 27 -7.08 -14.19 -0.71
CA HIS A 27 -5.81 -13.88 -1.35
C HIS A 27 -5.27 -15.10 -2.06
N ASN A 28 -4.99 -14.98 -3.35
CA ASN A 28 -4.23 -15.98 -4.07
C ASN A 28 -2.75 -15.61 -4.02
N ALA A 29 -1.95 -16.39 -3.28
CA ALA A 29 -0.54 -16.08 -3.03
C ALA A 29 0.33 -16.15 -4.29
N LYS A 30 -0.04 -16.96 -5.28
CA LYS A 30 0.70 -17.12 -6.55
C LYS A 30 0.36 -16.02 -7.55
N LEU A 31 -0.93 -15.69 -7.71
CA LEU A 31 -1.39 -14.66 -8.64
C LEU A 31 -1.32 -13.24 -8.05
N ASN A 32 -1.07 -13.11 -6.76
CA ASN A 32 -1.13 -11.86 -5.99
C ASN A 32 -2.46 -11.11 -6.16
N LYS A 33 -3.56 -11.86 -6.32
CA LYS A 33 -4.90 -11.33 -6.49
C LYS A 33 -5.69 -11.39 -5.19
N TYR A 34 -6.49 -10.35 -4.96
CA TYR A 34 -7.29 -10.19 -3.75
C TYR A 34 -8.75 -9.96 -4.11
N THR A 35 -9.66 -10.52 -3.32
CA THR A 35 -11.08 -10.17 -3.37
C THR A 35 -11.69 -10.25 -1.98
N LYS A 36 -12.70 -9.41 -1.72
CA LYS A 36 -13.46 -9.44 -0.47
C LYS A 36 -14.61 -10.42 -0.60
N LEU A 37 -14.83 -11.16 0.47
CA LEU A 37 -15.93 -12.09 0.62
C LEU A 37 -16.67 -11.77 1.91
N ASN A 38 -17.99 -11.86 1.89
CA ASN A 38 -18.74 -11.91 3.15
C ASN A 38 -18.53 -13.26 3.83
N GLN A 39 -18.83 -13.34 5.12
CA GLN A 39 -18.68 -14.57 5.90
C GLN A 39 -19.38 -15.77 5.25
N LYS A 40 -20.57 -15.58 4.69
CA LYS A 40 -21.34 -16.67 4.06
C LYS A 40 -20.63 -17.27 2.86
N TYR A 41 -20.04 -16.43 2.00
CA TYR A 41 -19.25 -16.90 0.85
C TYR A 41 -17.92 -17.54 1.26
N HIS A 42 -17.29 -17.04 2.31
CA HIS A 42 -16.13 -17.69 2.91
C HIS A 42 -16.47 -19.11 3.38
N ASP A 43 -17.55 -19.27 4.17
CA ASP A 43 -17.97 -20.55 4.72
C ASP A 43 -18.38 -21.52 3.61
N LEU A 44 -19.02 -21.01 2.54
CA LEU A 44 -19.35 -21.81 1.36
C LEU A 44 -18.09 -22.31 0.62
N LEU A 45 -17.04 -21.46 0.49
CA LEU A 45 -15.80 -21.84 -0.17
C LEU A 45 -15.01 -22.90 0.60
N ILE A 46 -15.04 -22.88 1.93
CA ILE A 46 -14.38 -23.89 2.76
C ILE A 46 -14.98 -25.30 2.52
N LEU A 47 -16.27 -25.36 2.18
CA LEU A 47 -16.92 -26.64 1.86
C LEU A 47 -16.47 -27.22 0.50
N ALA A 48 -15.83 -26.41 -0.36
CA ALA A 48 -15.31 -26.87 -1.66
C ALA A 48 -13.92 -27.53 -1.52
N ASP A 49 -13.87 -28.64 -0.80
CA ASP A 49 -12.65 -29.41 -0.44
C ASP A 49 -12.21 -30.40 -1.53
N GLY A 50 -13.00 -30.54 -2.60
CA GLY A 50 -12.73 -31.51 -3.67
C GLY A 50 -13.35 -32.91 -3.44
N SER A 51 -14.13 -33.06 -2.38
CA SER A 51 -14.83 -34.32 -2.08
C SER A 51 -16.34 -34.25 -2.37
N ARG A 52 -16.88 -33.04 -2.49
CA ARG A 52 -18.34 -32.75 -2.56
C ARG A 52 -18.74 -32.18 -3.90
N THR A 53 -19.92 -32.60 -4.38
CA THR A 53 -20.59 -31.95 -5.49
C THR A 53 -21.22 -30.65 -5.05
N VAL A 54 -21.57 -29.76 -6.00
CA VAL A 54 -22.26 -28.48 -5.71
C VAL A 54 -23.53 -28.70 -4.89
N SER A 55 -24.34 -29.72 -5.22
CA SER A 55 -25.57 -30.04 -4.49
C SER A 55 -25.30 -30.49 -3.05
N GLN A 56 -24.23 -31.24 -2.79
CA GLN A 56 -23.82 -31.64 -1.44
C GLN A 56 -23.34 -30.40 -0.63
N ILE A 57 -22.52 -29.54 -1.24
CA ILE A 57 -22.10 -28.26 -0.65
C ILE A 57 -23.32 -27.42 -0.27
N ASN A 58 -24.31 -27.33 -1.16
CA ASN A 58 -25.53 -26.58 -0.91
C ASN A 58 -26.32 -27.12 0.29
N VAL A 59 -26.51 -28.43 0.36
CA VAL A 59 -27.21 -29.09 1.48
C VAL A 59 -26.48 -28.83 2.81
N ASP A 60 -25.15 -28.96 2.84
CA ASP A 60 -24.37 -28.73 4.05
C ASP A 60 -24.35 -27.26 4.46
N PHE A 61 -24.30 -26.35 3.48
CA PHE A 61 -24.38 -24.92 3.73
C PHE A 61 -25.73 -24.49 4.28
N GLN A 62 -26.84 -25.00 3.71
CA GLN A 62 -28.20 -24.71 4.18
C GLN A 62 -28.44 -25.21 5.61
N LYS A 63 -27.88 -26.37 5.98
CA LYS A 63 -27.94 -26.89 7.37
C LYS A 63 -27.30 -25.92 8.36
N SER A 64 -26.17 -25.32 7.97
CA SER A 64 -25.38 -24.44 8.85
C SER A 64 -25.96 -23.01 8.93
N HIS A 65 -26.45 -22.47 7.82
CA HIS A 65 -26.82 -21.04 7.70
C HIS A 65 -28.31 -20.79 7.61
N LYS A 66 -29.15 -21.84 7.44
CA LYS A 66 -30.62 -21.73 7.25
C LYS A 66 -31.04 -20.76 6.15
N LEU A 67 -30.23 -20.63 5.09
CA LEU A 67 -30.44 -19.68 3.99
C LEU A 67 -30.74 -20.46 2.71
N PRO A 68 -31.84 -20.17 2.01
CA PRO A 68 -32.10 -20.75 0.71
C PRO A 68 -31.09 -20.17 -0.32
N ILE A 69 -30.26 -21.03 -0.87
CA ILE A 69 -29.39 -20.74 -2.01
C ILE A 69 -29.61 -21.85 -3.03
N SER A 70 -29.59 -21.53 -4.32
CA SER A 70 -29.72 -22.54 -5.37
C SER A 70 -28.34 -23.02 -5.83
N ASP A 71 -28.25 -24.24 -6.35
CA ASP A 71 -27.03 -24.80 -6.92
C ASP A 71 -26.48 -23.91 -8.04
N SER A 72 -27.38 -23.33 -8.86
CA SER A 72 -26.99 -22.38 -9.91
C SER A 72 -26.31 -21.11 -9.38
N GLN A 73 -26.77 -20.58 -8.25
CA GLN A 73 -26.13 -19.42 -7.59
C GLN A 73 -24.73 -19.76 -7.07
N ILE A 74 -24.53 -20.97 -6.55
CA ILE A 74 -23.21 -21.45 -6.13
C ILE A 74 -22.27 -21.57 -7.33
N VAL A 75 -22.75 -22.16 -8.44
CA VAL A 75 -21.97 -22.27 -9.67
C VAL A 75 -21.55 -20.90 -10.22
N VAL A 76 -22.48 -19.94 -10.25
CA VAL A 76 -22.16 -18.56 -10.67
C VAL A 76 -21.11 -17.93 -9.78
N LEU A 77 -21.23 -18.05 -8.45
CA LEU A 77 -20.22 -17.55 -7.52
C LEU A 77 -18.86 -18.21 -7.77
N PHE A 78 -18.82 -19.53 -7.90
CA PHE A 78 -17.57 -20.26 -8.13
C PHE A 78 -16.95 -19.89 -9.48
N SER A 79 -17.75 -19.68 -10.53
CA SER A 79 -17.25 -19.22 -11.82
C SER A 79 -16.65 -17.82 -11.75
N GLN A 80 -17.25 -16.89 -11.01
CA GLN A 80 -16.69 -15.55 -10.77
C GLN A 80 -15.36 -15.62 -10.01
N LEU A 81 -15.22 -16.55 -9.08
CA LEU A 81 -13.99 -16.70 -8.29
C LEU A 81 -12.87 -17.42 -9.04
N LYS A 82 -13.14 -18.09 -10.16
CA LYS A 82 -12.10 -18.63 -11.04
C LYS A 82 -11.10 -17.55 -11.51
N GLN A 83 -11.56 -16.33 -11.80
CA GLN A 83 -10.66 -15.22 -12.19
C GLN A 83 -9.61 -14.84 -11.13
N TYR A 84 -9.86 -15.22 -9.86
CA TYR A 84 -8.91 -15.07 -8.76
C TYR A 84 -8.10 -16.35 -8.52
N GLY A 85 -8.26 -17.37 -9.37
CA GLY A 85 -7.57 -18.66 -9.24
C GLY A 85 -8.04 -19.49 -8.06
N ALA A 86 -9.30 -19.32 -7.60
CA ALA A 86 -9.83 -20.02 -6.43
C ALA A 86 -9.94 -21.55 -6.66
N PHE A 87 -10.20 -21.99 -7.88
CA PHE A 87 -10.42 -23.41 -8.22
C PHE A 87 -9.42 -23.95 -9.26
N GLY A 88 -8.16 -23.57 -9.10
CA GLY A 88 -7.10 -23.94 -10.03
C GLY A 88 -6.79 -22.86 -11.07
N TYR A 89 -5.72 -23.05 -11.82
CA TYR A 89 -5.28 -22.10 -12.82
C TYR A 89 -5.83 -22.48 -14.18
N ASP A 90 -6.53 -21.54 -14.78
CA ASP A 90 -6.63 -21.48 -16.23
C ASP A 90 -5.40 -20.71 -16.73
N ASN A 91 -4.71 -21.22 -17.76
CA ASN A 91 -3.54 -20.58 -18.38
C ASN A 91 -3.85 -19.17 -18.91
N SER A 92 -5.11 -18.78 -18.99
CA SER A 92 -5.57 -17.43 -19.31
C SER A 92 -5.46 -16.42 -18.15
N ILE A 93 -5.33 -16.90 -16.88
CA ILE A 93 -5.27 -16.02 -15.71
C ILE A 93 -3.85 -15.49 -15.58
N LYS A 94 -3.64 -14.24 -15.99
CA LYS A 94 -2.36 -13.53 -15.83
C LYS A 94 -2.14 -13.17 -14.36
N GLU A 95 -0.88 -13.26 -13.91
CA GLU A 95 -0.44 -12.65 -12.66
C GLU A 95 -0.79 -11.15 -12.68
N GLN A 96 -1.12 -10.61 -11.50
CA GLN A 96 -1.32 -9.17 -11.39
C GLN A 96 -0.03 -8.45 -11.76
N SER A 97 -0.13 -7.44 -12.61
CA SER A 97 1.01 -6.59 -12.95
C SER A 97 1.62 -5.99 -11.69
N LYS A 98 2.96 -5.97 -11.60
CA LYS A 98 3.69 -5.27 -10.54
C LYS A 98 3.54 -3.74 -10.62
N ILE A 99 3.03 -3.25 -11.76
CA ILE A 99 2.74 -1.84 -12.01
C ILE A 99 1.24 -1.67 -11.94
N PRO A 100 0.72 -0.74 -11.12
CA PRO A 100 -0.71 -0.47 -11.03
C PRO A 100 -1.33 -0.13 -12.39
N ASP A 101 -2.52 -0.61 -12.68
CA ASP A 101 -3.19 -0.45 -13.99
C ASP A 101 -3.44 1.02 -14.38
N TYR A 102 -3.56 1.91 -13.37
CA TYR A 102 -3.73 3.34 -13.58
C TYR A 102 -2.43 4.08 -13.93
N ILE A 103 -1.27 3.40 -13.81
CA ILE A 103 0.03 3.93 -14.22
C ILE A 103 0.34 3.48 -15.63
N LYS A 104 0.62 4.44 -16.52
CA LYS A 104 1.01 4.20 -17.91
C LYS A 104 2.49 4.47 -18.07
N TYR A 105 3.11 3.74 -19.02
CA TYR A 105 4.56 3.80 -19.27
C TYR A 105 5.41 3.66 -18.01
N GLY A 106 4.90 2.88 -17.04
CA GLY A 106 5.56 2.66 -15.78
C GLY A 106 6.74 1.70 -15.88
N PHE A 107 7.76 1.96 -15.07
CA PHE A 107 8.88 1.04 -14.85
C PHE A 107 9.32 1.07 -13.38
N ILE A 108 9.92 -0.04 -12.95
CA ILE A 108 10.48 -0.17 -11.59
C ILE A 108 11.97 0.14 -11.68
N PHE A 109 12.42 1.22 -11.03
CA PHE A 109 13.82 1.62 -10.99
C PHE A 109 14.53 1.16 -9.71
N LEU A 110 13.83 1.03 -8.58
CA LEU A 110 14.33 0.38 -7.37
C LEU A 110 13.66 -0.99 -7.21
N LYS A 111 14.42 -2.03 -7.47
CA LYS A 111 13.92 -3.41 -7.38
C LYS A 111 13.61 -3.80 -5.93
N PRO A 112 12.64 -4.72 -5.69
CA PRO A 112 12.29 -5.20 -4.35
C PRO A 112 13.50 -5.74 -3.56
N GLU A 113 14.46 -6.36 -4.26
CA GLU A 113 15.65 -6.96 -3.65
C GLU A 113 16.57 -5.90 -3.03
N ILE A 114 16.66 -4.70 -3.63
CA ILE A 114 17.43 -3.57 -3.11
C ILE A 114 16.72 -2.99 -1.89
N ILE A 115 15.42 -2.76 -2.02
CA ILE A 115 14.59 -2.21 -0.93
C ILE A 115 14.63 -3.14 0.28
N SER A 116 14.52 -4.45 0.08
CA SER A 116 14.55 -5.45 1.15
C SER A 116 15.85 -5.46 1.97
N LYS A 117 16.95 -4.91 1.44
CA LYS A 117 18.20 -4.73 2.21
C LYS A 117 18.18 -3.50 3.12
N ILE A 118 17.45 -2.47 2.73
CA ILE A 118 17.41 -1.16 3.42
C ILE A 118 16.30 -1.14 4.49
N VAL A 119 15.14 -1.65 4.14
CA VAL A 119 13.91 -1.60 4.96
C VAL A 119 14.07 -2.23 6.35
N PRO A 120 14.85 -3.30 6.59
CA PRO A 120 15.07 -3.83 7.94
C PRO A 120 15.65 -2.83 8.93
N PHE A 121 16.43 -1.86 8.47
CA PHE A 121 16.96 -0.77 9.30
C PHE A 121 15.91 0.33 9.48
N LEU A 122 15.24 0.71 8.42
CA LEU A 122 14.24 1.77 8.42
C LEU A 122 12.98 1.44 9.25
N LYS A 123 12.63 0.15 9.40
CA LYS A 123 11.50 -0.26 10.25
C LYS A 123 11.64 0.17 11.71
N LEU A 124 12.88 0.44 12.20
CA LEU A 124 13.12 0.92 13.56
C LEU A 124 12.45 2.28 13.81
N LEU A 125 12.24 3.08 12.76
CA LEU A 125 11.55 4.36 12.82
C LEU A 125 10.07 4.21 13.23
N PHE A 126 9.49 3.00 13.11
CA PHE A 126 8.11 2.69 13.53
C PHE A 126 8.01 2.17 14.96
N VAL A 127 9.14 1.97 15.65
CA VAL A 127 9.12 1.68 17.09
C VAL A 127 8.51 2.88 17.81
N ARG A 128 7.51 2.64 18.66
CA ARG A 128 6.68 3.69 19.28
C ARG A 128 7.48 4.83 19.90
N LYS A 129 8.53 4.51 20.67
CA LYS A 129 9.40 5.54 21.29
C LYS A 129 10.12 6.38 20.25
N VAL A 130 10.70 5.74 19.22
CA VAL A 130 11.42 6.43 18.14
C VAL A 130 10.46 7.30 17.35
N PHE A 131 9.30 6.78 16.98
CA PHE A 131 8.27 7.52 16.25
C PHE A 131 7.89 8.83 16.95
N TYR A 132 7.53 8.77 18.24
CA TYR A 132 7.16 9.97 18.98
C TYR A 132 8.35 10.92 19.17
N SER A 133 9.57 10.41 19.40
CA SER A 133 10.77 11.24 19.51
C SER A 133 11.03 12.01 18.21
N VAL A 134 10.91 11.36 17.05
CA VAL A 134 11.08 12.00 15.74
C VAL A 134 10.03 13.11 15.54
N ILE A 135 8.76 12.84 15.86
CA ILE A 135 7.69 13.84 15.70
C ILE A 135 7.95 15.06 16.59
N VAL A 136 8.23 14.85 17.88
CA VAL A 136 8.51 15.96 18.82
C VAL A 136 9.72 16.77 18.37
N PHE A 137 10.80 16.09 17.98
CA PHE A 137 12.02 16.76 17.52
C PHE A 137 11.78 17.53 16.21
N SER A 138 10.99 16.97 15.29
CA SER A 138 10.60 17.65 14.06
C SER A 138 9.81 18.94 14.33
N ILE A 139 8.86 18.90 15.27
CA ILE A 139 8.09 20.10 15.65
C ILE A 139 9.02 21.19 16.17
N ILE A 140 9.98 20.84 17.04
CA ILE A 140 10.94 21.80 17.61
C ILE A 140 11.79 22.43 16.51
N ILE A 141 12.40 21.61 15.65
CA ILE A 141 13.29 22.09 14.57
C ILE A 141 12.52 22.93 13.56
N PHE A 142 11.34 22.51 13.12
CA PHE A 142 10.55 23.28 12.15
C PHE A 142 10.04 24.60 12.73
N SER A 143 9.65 24.62 14.03
CA SER A 143 9.28 25.87 14.70
C SER A 143 10.47 26.82 14.78
N TYR A 144 11.65 26.31 15.08
CA TYR A 144 12.90 27.09 15.07
C TYR A 144 13.20 27.65 13.68
N ASN A 145 13.13 26.82 12.63
CA ASN A 145 13.38 27.26 11.25
C ASN A 145 12.39 28.36 10.81
N ILE A 146 11.10 28.22 11.17
CA ILE A 146 10.10 29.26 10.86
C ILE A 146 10.48 30.56 11.55
N TYR A 147 10.83 30.50 12.85
CA TYR A 147 11.24 31.68 13.62
C TYR A 147 12.47 32.35 13.01
N GLU A 148 13.54 31.58 12.76
CA GLU A 148 14.81 32.10 12.24
C GLU A 148 14.66 32.72 10.84
N ASN A 149 13.96 32.05 9.94
CA ASN A 149 13.76 32.56 8.58
C ASN A 149 12.80 33.78 8.57
N TYR A 150 11.86 33.87 9.50
CA TYR A 150 11.02 35.05 9.64
C TYR A 150 11.83 36.29 10.06
N TYR A 151 12.75 36.16 11.02
CA TYR A 151 13.54 37.28 11.51
C TYR A 151 14.70 37.67 10.58
N ASN A 152 15.39 36.66 9.99
CA ASN A 152 16.54 36.89 9.13
C ASN A 152 16.13 37.33 7.69
N ASN A 153 14.89 37.11 7.29
CA ASN A 153 14.31 37.45 5.99
C ASN A 153 15.28 37.17 4.82
N PRO A 154 15.80 35.95 4.64
CA PRO A 154 16.85 35.65 3.70
C PRO A 154 16.38 35.86 2.27
N THR A 155 17.20 36.49 1.46
CA THR A 155 16.94 36.66 0.03
C THR A 155 17.18 35.35 -0.70
N LEU A 156 16.17 34.92 -1.45
CA LEU A 156 16.25 33.68 -2.25
C LEU A 156 16.56 34.05 -3.71
N ASN A 157 17.61 33.44 -4.24
CA ASN A 157 17.91 33.56 -5.66
C ASN A 157 17.06 32.54 -6.45
N SER A 158 16.13 33.04 -7.28
CA SER A 158 15.22 32.17 -8.06
C SER A 158 15.97 31.23 -9.02
N ASN A 159 17.11 31.64 -9.56
CA ASN A 159 17.89 30.82 -10.48
C ASN A 159 18.46 29.54 -9.82
N THR A 160 18.72 29.60 -8.53
CA THR A 160 19.21 28.44 -7.76
C THR A 160 18.07 27.73 -7.02
N PHE A 161 17.08 28.47 -6.54
CA PHE A 161 15.97 27.93 -5.78
C PHE A 161 15.18 26.87 -6.55
N VAL A 162 14.78 27.15 -7.79
CA VAL A 162 13.94 26.25 -8.59
C VAL A 162 14.63 24.91 -8.88
N PRO A 163 15.88 24.87 -9.38
CA PRO A 163 16.57 23.59 -9.59
C PRO A 163 16.75 22.77 -8.32
N TYR A 164 17.14 23.39 -7.21
CA TYR A 164 17.26 22.70 -5.92
C TYR A 164 15.92 22.19 -5.42
N PHE A 165 14.87 22.99 -5.54
CA PHE A 165 13.51 22.55 -5.17
C PHE A 165 13.10 21.31 -5.96
N MET A 166 13.27 21.30 -7.28
CA MET A 166 12.92 20.16 -8.13
C MET A 166 13.71 18.90 -7.76
N LEU A 167 15.02 19.03 -7.52
CA LEU A 167 15.87 17.92 -7.10
C LEU A 167 15.42 17.36 -5.74
N LEU A 168 15.24 18.21 -4.74
CA LEU A 168 14.86 17.80 -3.40
C LEU A 168 13.43 17.26 -3.35
N LEU A 169 12.52 17.79 -4.17
CA LEU A 169 11.18 17.27 -4.34
C LEU A 169 11.20 15.83 -4.89
N PHE A 170 12.04 15.59 -5.90
CA PHE A 170 12.23 14.24 -6.46
C PHE A 170 12.75 13.27 -5.40
N ILE A 171 13.78 13.65 -4.64
CA ILE A 171 14.35 12.82 -3.57
C ILE A 171 13.31 12.60 -2.46
N SER A 172 12.57 13.63 -2.07
CA SER A 172 11.49 13.54 -1.07
C SER A 172 10.44 12.51 -1.48
N THR A 173 10.10 12.45 -2.77
CA THR A 173 9.11 11.47 -3.25
C THR A 173 9.64 10.04 -3.15
N ILE A 174 10.94 9.80 -3.40
CA ILE A 174 11.55 8.49 -3.17
C ILE A 174 11.49 8.10 -1.68
N PHE A 175 11.78 9.05 -0.79
CA PHE A 175 11.63 8.84 0.66
C PHE A 175 10.19 8.50 1.04
N HIS A 176 9.21 9.15 0.43
CA HIS A 176 7.79 8.86 0.62
C HIS A 176 7.48 7.38 0.32
N GLU A 177 7.88 6.89 -0.85
CA GLU A 177 7.66 5.51 -1.25
C GLU A 177 8.43 4.51 -0.36
N LEU A 178 9.65 4.85 0.06
CA LEU A 178 10.41 4.07 1.05
C LEU A 178 9.67 3.97 2.40
N GLY A 179 8.93 5.00 2.78
CA GLY A 179 8.09 5.00 3.97
C GLY A 179 7.04 3.89 3.91
N HIS A 180 6.30 3.80 2.81
CA HIS A 180 5.30 2.76 2.59
C HIS A 180 5.90 1.35 2.64
N ALA A 181 7.03 1.14 1.94
CA ALA A 181 7.73 -0.14 1.94
C ALA A 181 8.24 -0.53 3.35
N SER A 182 8.76 0.46 4.10
CA SER A 182 9.29 0.25 5.45
C SER A 182 8.20 -0.13 6.45
N ALA A 183 7.05 0.54 6.40
CA ALA A 183 5.91 0.23 7.23
C ALA A 183 5.31 -1.15 6.89
N SER A 184 5.23 -1.49 5.60
CA SER A 184 4.81 -2.82 5.15
C SER A 184 5.70 -3.90 5.74
N HIS A 185 7.02 -3.71 5.67
CA HIS A 185 7.97 -4.65 6.25
C HIS A 185 7.85 -4.74 7.78
N PHE A 186 7.64 -3.62 8.47
CA PHE A 186 7.42 -3.60 9.92
C PHE A 186 6.22 -4.45 10.32
N PHE A 187 5.14 -4.44 9.53
CA PHE A 187 3.94 -5.26 9.75
C PHE A 187 4.02 -6.65 9.08
N LYS A 188 5.19 -7.06 8.58
CA LYS A 188 5.41 -8.38 7.97
C LYS A 188 4.54 -8.64 6.73
N THR A 189 4.23 -7.60 5.96
CA THR A 189 3.62 -7.70 4.64
C THR A 189 4.67 -7.55 3.55
N LYS A 190 4.36 -8.09 2.37
CA LYS A 190 5.22 -7.97 1.20
C LYS A 190 5.19 -6.54 0.67
N HIS A 191 6.28 -6.09 0.12
CA HIS A 191 6.37 -4.84 -0.65
C HIS A 191 7.00 -5.15 -2.00
N GLY A 192 6.57 -4.42 -3.02
CA GLY A 192 7.16 -4.44 -4.35
C GLY A 192 8.37 -3.52 -4.46
N GLY A 193 8.76 -3.25 -5.70
CA GLY A 193 9.75 -2.21 -6.02
C GLY A 193 9.15 -0.82 -5.97
N ILE A 194 10.01 0.20 -6.01
CA ILE A 194 9.60 1.58 -6.26
C ILE A 194 9.71 1.84 -7.75
N GLY A 195 8.62 2.30 -8.33
CA GLY A 195 8.50 2.59 -9.74
C GLY A 195 8.16 4.06 -10.00
N PHE A 196 8.31 4.42 -11.27
CA PHE A 196 7.91 5.70 -11.82
C PHE A 196 7.06 5.44 -13.07
N GLY A 197 6.10 6.31 -13.34
CA GLY A 197 5.29 6.27 -14.54
C GLY A 197 4.37 7.46 -14.62
N PHE A 198 3.35 7.38 -15.47
CA PHE A 198 2.44 8.50 -15.68
C PHE A 198 1.02 8.11 -15.28
N TYR A 199 0.43 8.87 -14.36
CA TYR A 199 -0.98 8.83 -14.06
C TYR A 199 -1.75 9.62 -15.13
N LEU A 200 -2.85 9.05 -15.64
CA LEU A 200 -3.63 9.66 -16.74
C LEU A 200 -2.78 10.06 -17.97
N TYR A 201 -1.69 9.32 -18.26
CA TYR A 201 -0.75 9.52 -19.38
C TYR A 201 0.18 10.74 -19.31
N PHE A 202 -0.05 11.72 -18.44
CA PHE A 202 0.73 12.97 -18.42
C PHE A 202 1.18 13.43 -17.04
N ILE A 203 0.60 12.95 -15.95
CA ILE A 203 1.00 13.33 -14.59
C ILE A 203 2.09 12.37 -14.11
N PRO A 204 3.34 12.84 -13.89
CA PRO A 204 4.40 11.99 -13.35
C PRO A 204 4.03 11.52 -11.94
N ALA A 205 4.15 10.22 -11.70
CA ALA A 205 3.82 9.61 -10.42
C ALA A 205 4.84 8.53 -10.04
N PHE A 206 5.25 8.56 -8.79
CA PHE A 206 5.97 7.46 -8.17
C PHE A 206 4.97 6.51 -7.51
N PHE A 207 5.36 5.26 -7.38
CA PHE A 207 4.54 4.27 -6.72
C PHE A 207 5.38 3.20 -6.04
N ALA A 208 4.93 2.71 -4.90
CA ALA A 208 5.40 1.47 -4.31
C ALA A 208 4.22 0.47 -4.28
N ASP A 209 4.48 -0.77 -4.70
CA ASP A 209 3.49 -1.82 -4.56
C ASP A 209 3.47 -2.32 -3.12
N VAL A 210 2.44 -1.94 -2.40
CA VAL A 210 2.16 -2.37 -1.03
C VAL A 210 0.80 -3.09 -0.93
N THR A 211 0.36 -3.71 -2.02
CA THR A 211 -0.98 -4.35 -2.11
C THR A 211 -1.22 -5.38 -1.01
N ASP A 212 -0.19 -6.06 -0.53
CA ASP A 212 -0.30 -7.05 0.55
C ASP A 212 -0.80 -6.48 1.90
N ILE A 213 -0.83 -5.15 2.06
CA ILE A 213 -1.37 -4.51 3.27
C ILE A 213 -2.87 -4.75 3.46
N TRP A 214 -3.59 -5.17 2.42
CA TRP A 214 -5.01 -5.52 2.54
C TRP A 214 -5.26 -6.66 3.53
N ARG A 215 -4.25 -7.50 3.81
CA ARG A 215 -4.29 -8.55 4.86
C ARG A 215 -4.26 -7.98 6.28
N LEU A 216 -3.87 -6.72 6.44
CA LEU A 216 -3.77 -6.07 7.74
C LEU A 216 -5.12 -5.50 8.18
N ASN A 217 -5.29 -5.36 9.50
CA ASN A 217 -6.43 -4.66 10.05
C ASN A 217 -6.42 -3.16 9.68
N LYS A 218 -7.56 -2.49 9.83
CA LYS A 218 -7.76 -1.09 9.45
C LYS A 218 -6.66 -0.15 10.00
N TRP A 219 -6.30 -0.27 11.27
CA TRP A 219 -5.35 0.63 11.92
C TRP A 219 -3.94 0.49 11.37
N LYS A 220 -3.49 -0.75 11.13
CA LYS A 220 -2.19 -1.01 10.52
C LYS A 220 -2.12 -0.49 9.09
N ARG A 221 -3.21 -0.61 8.31
CA ARG A 221 -3.29 -0.03 6.96
C ARG A 221 -3.18 1.48 6.97
N ILE A 222 -3.84 2.16 7.94
CA ILE A 222 -3.72 3.62 8.11
C ILE A 222 -2.26 3.98 8.36
N ILE A 223 -1.55 3.26 9.23
CA ILE A 223 -0.13 3.52 9.50
C ILE A 223 0.70 3.36 8.22
N VAL A 224 0.51 2.29 7.45
CA VAL A 224 1.23 2.11 6.18
C VAL A 224 0.91 3.23 5.19
N ASN A 225 -0.37 3.60 5.04
CA ASN A 225 -0.76 4.68 4.13
C ASN A 225 -0.22 6.06 4.55
N SER A 226 -0.05 6.31 5.85
CA SER A 226 0.49 7.57 6.37
C SER A 226 2.02 7.59 6.46
N SER A 227 2.67 6.45 6.28
CA SER A 227 4.12 6.31 6.46
C SER A 227 4.95 7.04 5.41
N GLY A 228 4.40 7.26 4.21
CA GLY A 228 5.02 8.10 3.21
C GLY A 228 5.23 9.52 3.73
N ILE A 229 4.19 10.12 4.32
CA ILE A 229 4.25 11.47 4.90
C ILE A 229 5.23 11.51 6.09
N TYR A 230 5.23 10.48 6.92
CA TYR A 230 6.18 10.37 8.03
C TYR A 230 7.64 10.37 7.53
N PHE A 231 7.93 9.71 6.43
CA PHE A 231 9.26 9.71 5.83
C PHE A 231 9.59 11.04 5.13
N GLU A 232 8.62 11.75 4.58
CA GLU A 232 8.82 13.13 4.11
C GLU A 232 9.16 14.06 5.29
N ILE A 233 8.53 13.91 6.45
CA ILE A 233 8.87 14.66 7.67
C ILE A 233 10.33 14.38 8.07
N ILE A 234 10.76 13.13 8.06
CA ILE A 234 12.15 12.76 8.37
C ILE A 234 13.12 13.38 7.35
N PHE A 235 12.79 13.32 6.06
CA PHE A 235 13.61 13.94 5.03
C PHE A 235 13.75 15.46 5.23
N CYS A 236 12.63 16.16 5.48
CA CYS A 236 12.62 17.59 5.78
C CYS A 236 13.40 17.92 7.06
N LEU A 237 13.32 17.06 8.09
CA LEU A 237 14.10 17.20 9.31
C LEU A 237 15.60 17.11 9.04
N ILE A 238 16.04 16.15 8.22
CA ILE A 238 17.44 16.01 7.82
C ILE A 238 17.91 17.27 7.07
N LEU A 239 17.12 17.76 6.11
CA LEU A 239 17.44 18.99 5.37
C LEU A 239 17.55 20.19 6.29
N SER A 240 16.64 20.35 7.23
CA SER A 240 16.63 21.41 8.22
C SER A 240 17.89 21.38 9.10
N ILE A 241 18.29 20.20 9.56
CA ILE A 241 19.52 20.03 10.35
C ILE A 241 20.75 20.37 9.53
N ILE A 242 20.82 19.93 8.27
CA ILE A 242 21.93 20.27 7.36
C ILE A 242 21.97 21.78 7.14
N GLY A 243 20.82 22.42 6.86
CA GLY A 243 20.70 23.87 6.66
C GLY A 243 21.22 24.65 7.86
N PHE A 244 20.79 24.24 9.07
CA PHE A 244 21.24 24.83 10.33
C PHE A 244 22.78 24.78 10.51
N PHE A 245 23.38 23.60 10.37
CA PHE A 245 24.83 23.45 10.56
C PHE A 245 25.67 24.11 9.45
N THR A 246 25.15 24.15 8.23
CA THR A 246 25.86 24.78 7.09
C THR A 246 25.54 26.26 6.93
N LYS A 247 24.60 26.79 7.73
CA LYS A 247 24.07 28.17 7.63
C LYS A 247 23.44 28.45 6.24
N HIS A 248 22.87 27.42 5.63
CA HIS A 248 22.22 27.49 4.34
C HIS A 248 20.70 27.65 4.51
N HIS A 249 20.23 28.87 4.74
CA HIS A 249 18.80 29.20 4.89
C HIS A 249 17.92 28.69 3.75
N MET A 250 18.46 28.61 2.54
CA MET A 250 17.72 28.04 1.40
C MET A 250 17.29 26.60 1.63
N LEU A 251 18.13 25.75 2.26
CA LEU A 251 17.76 24.35 2.57
C LEU A 251 16.65 24.29 3.61
N GLU A 252 16.68 25.16 4.59
CA GLU A 252 15.64 25.24 5.64
C GLU A 252 14.30 25.65 5.05
N ILE A 253 14.28 26.64 4.16
CA ILE A 253 13.06 27.09 3.46
C ILE A 253 12.53 25.98 2.56
N LEU A 254 13.41 25.32 1.78
CA LEU A 254 13.02 24.20 0.93
C LEU A 254 12.45 23.04 1.73
N ALA A 255 13.01 22.74 2.91
CA ALA A 255 12.46 21.73 3.81
C ALA A 255 11.03 22.09 4.25
N LEU A 256 10.76 23.36 4.60
CA LEU A 256 9.41 23.81 4.98
C LEU A 256 8.42 23.74 3.80
N VAL A 257 8.84 24.13 2.60
CA VAL A 257 7.99 24.06 1.39
C VAL A 257 7.62 22.61 1.06
N ILE A 258 8.60 21.69 1.11
CA ILE A 258 8.37 20.26 0.88
C ILE A 258 7.48 19.67 1.98
N LEU A 259 7.67 20.08 3.24
CA LEU A 259 6.82 19.67 4.36
C LEU A 259 5.36 20.06 4.14
N VAL A 260 5.10 21.30 3.72
CA VAL A 260 3.72 21.77 3.41
C VAL A 260 3.11 20.91 2.30
N LYS A 261 3.85 20.64 1.23
CA LYS A 261 3.42 19.73 0.14
C LYS A 261 3.13 18.30 0.69
N GLY A 262 3.98 17.79 1.56
CA GLY A 262 3.77 16.47 2.19
C GLY A 262 2.51 16.41 3.04
N LEU A 263 2.27 17.44 3.86
CA LEU A 263 1.06 17.55 4.68
C LEU A 263 -0.21 17.69 3.84
N TYR A 264 -0.12 18.34 2.66
CA TYR A 264 -1.24 18.44 1.72
C TYR A 264 -1.74 17.04 1.28
N ASN A 265 -0.88 16.03 1.23
CA ASN A 265 -1.26 14.65 0.93
C ASN A 265 -2.16 14.00 2.02
N LEU A 266 -2.31 14.60 3.21
CA LEU A 266 -3.26 14.14 4.25
C LEU A 266 -4.71 14.48 3.90
N PHE A 267 -4.96 15.44 3.00
CA PHE A 267 -6.31 15.84 2.62
C PHE A 267 -6.86 14.95 1.49
N PRO A 268 -7.66 13.91 1.81
CA PRO A 268 -8.15 12.97 0.81
C PRO A 268 -9.11 13.60 -0.22
N PHE A 269 -9.73 14.73 0.12
CA PHE A 269 -10.69 15.44 -0.73
C PHE A 269 -10.08 16.11 -1.95
N LEU A 270 -8.77 16.23 -2.01
CA LEU A 270 -8.05 16.89 -3.09
C LEU A 270 -7.45 15.90 -4.10
N ARG A 271 -7.68 14.59 -3.88
CA ARG A 271 -7.31 13.49 -4.78
C ARG A 271 -8.50 12.97 -5.63
N ALA A 272 -9.62 13.67 -5.61
CA ALA A 272 -10.80 13.30 -6.40
C ALA A 272 -10.65 13.70 -7.88
#